data_29709ca8b9c9d4792d6e3d64b7f99aeb
#
_entry.id   29709ca8b9c9d4792d6e3d64b7f99aeb
#
_cell.length_a   1.000
_cell.length_b   1.000
_cell.length_c   1.000
_cell.angle_alpha   90.00
_cell.angle_beta   90.00
_cell.angle_gamma   90.00
#
_symmetry.space_group_name_H-M   'P 1'
#
loop_
_entity.id
_entity.type
_entity.pdbx_description
1 polymer ?
#
loop_
_entity_poly.entity_id
_entity_poly.type
_entity_poly.pdbx_seq_one_letter_code
_entity_poly.pdbx_strand_id
1 'polypeptide(L)'
;MAVLRQLYHFIMRYQGAMYGLSLTIALTISILSLTPLDELPDVPGGDKLHHFIAYGALAFPTAFIRSRYLVGLTLLYLLLGGGIELIQPYVNRYGEWLDFAANAGGTALGTAGGLFLSSFLRVPLVTKN
;
A
#
# COMPACT_ATOMS: atom_id res chain seq x y z
N MET A 1 19.54 -14.16 8.19
CA MET A 1 19.71 -12.74 8.61
C MET A 1 20.63 -11.94 7.67
N ALA A 2 21.81 -12.47 7.28
CA ALA A 2 22.72 -11.77 6.37
C ALA A 2 22.07 -11.46 4.99
N VAL A 3 21.43 -12.46 4.38
CA VAL A 3 20.74 -12.31 3.08
C VAL A 3 19.63 -11.24 3.15
N LEU A 4 18.82 -11.24 4.21
CA LEU A 4 17.75 -10.24 4.37
C LEU A 4 18.30 -8.81 4.49
N ARG A 5 19.44 -8.65 5.19
CA ARG A 5 20.11 -7.35 5.29
C ARG A 5 20.71 -6.91 3.95
N GLN A 6 21.31 -7.82 3.19
CA GLN A 6 21.80 -7.50 1.84
C GLN A 6 20.66 -7.08 0.93
N LEU A 7 19.53 -7.79 0.96
CA LEU A 7 18.32 -7.42 0.22
C LEU A 7 17.79 -6.04 0.66
N TYR A 8 17.76 -5.75 1.97
CA TYR A 8 17.38 -4.44 2.46
C TYR A 8 18.27 -3.33 1.91
N HIS A 9 19.60 -3.49 1.96
CA HIS A 9 20.52 -2.50 1.42
C HIS A 9 20.39 -2.33 -0.10
N PHE A 10 20.13 -3.42 -0.81
CA PHE A 10 19.84 -3.36 -2.24
C PHE A 10 18.57 -2.55 -2.52
N ILE A 11 17.47 -2.84 -1.82
CA ILE A 11 16.20 -2.09 -1.97
C ILE A 11 16.41 -0.62 -1.63
N MET A 12 17.13 -0.31 -0.55
CA MET A 12 17.41 1.08 -0.15
C MET A 12 18.26 1.83 -1.18
N ARG A 13 19.07 1.13 -1.96
CA ARG A 13 19.80 1.71 -3.09
C ARG A 13 18.88 2.09 -4.25
N TYR A 14 17.77 1.38 -4.41
CA TYR A 14 16.81 1.57 -5.50
C TYR A 14 15.44 2.06 -4.99
N GLN A 15 15.43 3.07 -4.14
CA GLN A 15 14.20 3.62 -3.55
C GLN A 15 13.17 4.04 -4.60
N GLY A 16 13.61 4.52 -5.76
CA GLY A 16 12.74 4.87 -6.87
C GLY A 16 11.84 3.72 -7.31
N ALA A 17 12.32 2.48 -7.25
CA ALA A 17 11.51 1.30 -7.56
C ALA A 17 10.37 1.10 -6.56
N MET A 18 10.56 1.44 -5.29
CA MET A 18 9.51 1.35 -4.26
C MET A 18 8.41 2.39 -4.47
N TYR A 19 8.77 3.62 -4.86
CA TYR A 19 7.78 4.62 -5.28
C TYR A 19 7.03 4.17 -6.53
N GLY A 20 7.74 3.62 -7.53
CA GLY A 20 7.14 3.05 -8.73
C GLY A 20 6.17 1.91 -8.43
N LEU A 21 6.52 1.03 -7.48
CA LEU A 21 5.65 -0.06 -7.04
C LEU A 21 4.36 0.48 -6.40
N SER A 22 4.47 1.43 -5.45
CA SER A 22 3.28 2.04 -4.85
C SER A 22 2.43 2.76 -5.89
N LEU A 23 3.02 3.47 -6.86
CA LEU A 23 2.28 4.10 -7.94
C LEU A 23 1.53 3.07 -8.80
N THR A 24 2.19 1.97 -9.17
CA THR A 24 1.57 0.88 -9.94
C THR A 24 0.39 0.28 -9.17
N ILE A 25 0.54 0.04 -7.87
CA ILE A 25 -0.54 -0.46 -7.03
C ILE A 25 -1.68 0.57 -6.96
N ALA A 26 -1.40 1.86 -6.79
CA ALA A 26 -2.41 2.92 -6.77
C ALA A 26 -3.22 2.98 -8.08
N LEU A 27 -2.55 2.88 -9.21
CA LEU A 27 -3.20 2.84 -10.53
C LEU A 27 -4.05 1.58 -10.69
N THR A 28 -3.56 0.42 -10.27
CA THR A 28 -4.30 -0.84 -10.31
C THR A 28 -5.55 -0.77 -9.43
N ILE A 29 -5.43 -0.28 -8.19
CA ILE A 29 -6.57 -0.05 -7.30
C ILE A 29 -7.60 0.86 -7.98
N SER A 30 -7.17 1.98 -8.54
CA SER A 30 -8.06 2.94 -9.19
C SER A 30 -8.82 2.32 -10.37
N ILE A 31 -8.12 1.59 -11.22
CA ILE A 31 -8.72 0.91 -12.37
C ILE A 31 -9.75 -0.12 -11.91
N LEU A 32 -9.36 -1.04 -11.02
CA LEU A 32 -10.25 -2.10 -10.55
C LEU A 32 -11.44 -1.57 -9.75
N SER A 33 -11.23 -0.58 -8.90
CA SER A 33 -12.29 0.01 -8.07
C SER A 33 -13.30 0.84 -8.87
N LEU A 34 -12.90 1.36 -10.03
CA LEU A 34 -13.77 2.15 -10.91
C LEU A 34 -14.28 1.35 -12.12
N THR A 35 -13.92 0.07 -12.24
CA THR A 35 -14.50 -0.84 -13.25
C THR A 35 -15.86 -1.33 -12.76
N PRO A 36 -16.92 -1.32 -13.60
CA PRO A 36 -18.23 -1.85 -13.23
C PRO A 36 -18.17 -3.29 -12.73
N LEU A 37 -19.01 -3.66 -11.76
CA LEU A 37 -18.98 -4.98 -11.11
C LEU A 37 -19.21 -6.14 -12.08
N ASP A 38 -20.08 -5.96 -13.07
CA ASP A 38 -20.40 -6.94 -14.08
C ASP A 38 -19.23 -7.23 -15.05
N GLU A 39 -18.22 -6.39 -15.07
CA GLU A 39 -17.01 -6.58 -15.87
C GLU A 39 -15.83 -7.20 -15.08
N LEU A 40 -16.00 -7.40 -13.77
CA LEU A 40 -14.97 -7.95 -12.90
C LEU A 40 -15.15 -9.46 -12.71
N PRO A 41 -14.03 -10.24 -12.64
CA PRO A 41 -14.12 -11.65 -12.27
C PRO A 41 -14.49 -11.81 -10.80
N ASP A 42 -15.21 -12.88 -10.48
CA ASP A 42 -15.48 -13.28 -9.11
C ASP A 42 -14.17 -13.70 -8.42
N VAL A 43 -13.83 -13.01 -7.34
CA VAL A 43 -12.65 -13.32 -6.53
C VAL A 43 -13.10 -13.72 -5.11
N PRO A 44 -12.57 -14.83 -4.55
CA PRO A 44 -12.90 -15.23 -3.17
C PRO A 44 -12.54 -14.14 -2.15
N GLY A 45 -13.34 -14.01 -1.12
CA GLY A 45 -13.20 -13.01 -0.07
C GLY A 45 -14.25 -11.91 -0.18
N GLY A 46 -14.41 -11.16 0.88
CA GLY A 46 -15.30 -10.00 0.90
C GLY A 46 -14.62 -8.77 0.31
N ASP A 47 -15.42 -7.85 -0.19
CA ASP A 47 -14.96 -6.58 -0.77
C ASP A 47 -14.05 -5.81 0.21
N LYS A 48 -14.45 -5.75 1.48
CA LYS A 48 -13.67 -5.10 2.57
C LYS A 48 -12.29 -5.72 2.78
N LEU A 49 -12.17 -7.03 2.64
CA LEU A 49 -10.88 -7.72 2.73
C LEU A 49 -9.95 -7.33 1.56
N HIS A 50 -10.50 -7.23 0.35
CA HIS A 50 -9.74 -6.81 -0.83
C HIS A 50 -9.25 -5.36 -0.67
N HIS A 51 -10.10 -4.45 -0.20
CA HIS A 51 -9.72 -3.07 0.11
C HIS A 51 -8.62 -3.00 1.17
N PHE A 52 -8.76 -3.74 2.26
CA PHE A 52 -7.77 -3.79 3.33
C PHE A 52 -6.40 -4.28 2.83
N ILE A 53 -6.35 -5.38 2.10
CA ILE A 53 -5.12 -5.96 1.55
C ILE A 53 -4.49 -5.01 0.52
N ALA A 54 -5.29 -4.46 -0.39
CA ALA A 54 -4.81 -3.57 -1.45
C ALA A 54 -4.15 -2.31 -0.88
N TYR A 55 -4.77 -1.67 0.09
CA TYR A 55 -4.22 -0.46 0.73
C TYR A 55 -3.05 -0.76 1.67
N GLY A 56 -3.02 -1.94 2.27
CA GLY A 56 -1.84 -2.41 2.99
C GLY A 56 -0.64 -2.58 2.07
N ALA A 57 -0.85 -3.22 0.92
CA ALA A 57 0.18 -3.38 -0.11
C ALA A 57 0.62 -2.03 -0.71
N LEU A 58 -0.30 -1.08 -0.88
CA LEU A 58 -0.02 0.28 -1.37
C LEU A 58 0.92 1.06 -0.43
N ALA A 59 0.66 1.00 0.87
CA ALA A 59 1.37 1.80 1.86
C ALA A 59 2.72 1.18 2.27
N PHE A 60 2.84 -0.14 2.22
CA PHE A 60 4.02 -0.87 2.70
C PHE A 60 5.33 -0.44 2.05
N PRO A 61 5.48 -0.32 0.70
CA PRO A 61 6.77 -0.02 0.08
C PRO A 61 7.35 1.33 0.51
N THR A 62 6.53 2.37 0.57
CA THR A 62 6.97 3.72 0.95
C THR A 62 7.29 3.83 2.45
N ALA A 63 6.60 3.07 3.28
CA ALA A 63 6.92 2.95 4.70
C ALA A 63 8.20 2.13 4.93
N PHE A 64 8.40 1.05 4.18
CA PHE A 64 9.58 0.19 4.28
C PHE A 64 10.88 0.96 3.97
N ILE A 65 10.89 1.80 2.95
CA ILE A 65 12.04 2.67 2.64
C ILE A 65 12.11 3.90 3.55
N ARG A 66 11.17 4.07 4.49
CA ARG A 66 11.06 5.25 5.36
C ARG A 66 11.10 6.56 4.57
N SER A 67 10.27 6.63 3.56
CA SER A 67 10.16 7.82 2.73
C SER A 67 10.09 9.10 3.58
N ARG A 68 10.86 10.11 3.21
CA ARG A 68 10.73 11.45 3.84
C ARG A 68 9.37 12.08 3.60
N TYR A 69 8.63 11.58 2.62
CA TYR A 69 7.28 12.02 2.29
C TYR A 69 6.18 11.13 2.91
N LEU A 70 6.53 10.24 3.85
CA LEU A 70 5.62 9.19 4.35
C LEU A 70 4.28 9.74 4.84
N VAL A 71 4.29 10.84 5.61
CA VAL A 71 3.04 11.45 6.11
C VAL A 71 2.18 11.95 4.94
N GLY A 72 2.77 12.68 4.01
CA GLY A 72 2.05 13.17 2.82
C GLY A 72 1.51 12.04 1.94
N LEU A 73 2.29 10.98 1.75
CA LEU A 73 1.87 9.79 1.00
C LEU A 73 0.75 9.04 1.69
N THR A 74 0.83 8.87 3.01
CA THR A 74 -0.25 8.25 3.80
C THR A 74 -1.57 9.03 3.66
N LEU A 75 -1.50 10.35 3.77
CA LEU A 75 -2.67 11.21 3.55
C LEU A 75 -3.19 11.09 2.11
N LEU A 76 -2.30 11.04 1.13
CA LEU A 76 -2.67 10.86 -0.28
C LEU A 76 -3.36 9.52 -0.51
N TYR A 77 -2.91 8.44 0.11
CA TYR A 77 -3.56 7.13 0.02
C TYR A 77 -4.96 7.14 0.63
N LEU A 78 -5.14 7.82 1.77
CA LEU A 78 -6.47 8.00 2.38
C LEU A 78 -7.39 8.85 1.50
N LEU A 79 -6.87 9.92 0.90
CA LEU A 79 -7.62 10.74 -0.05
C LEU A 79 -7.99 9.97 -1.31
N LEU A 80 -7.10 9.15 -1.82
CA LEU A 80 -7.38 8.25 -2.95
C LEU A 80 -8.53 7.29 -2.62
N GLY A 81 -8.48 6.65 -1.44
CA GLY A 81 -9.53 5.75 -0.99
C GLY A 81 -10.87 6.44 -0.85
N GLY A 82 -10.92 7.58 -0.17
CA GLY A 82 -12.14 8.36 -0.01
C GLY A 82 -12.68 8.89 -1.34
N GLY A 83 -11.81 9.35 -2.22
CA GLY A 83 -12.19 9.82 -3.55
C GLY A 83 -12.79 8.71 -4.41
N ILE A 84 -12.21 7.51 -4.39
CA ILE A 84 -12.75 6.34 -5.09
C ILE A 84 -14.16 6.01 -4.58
N GLU A 85 -14.37 5.94 -3.25
CA GLU A 85 -15.69 5.65 -2.66
C GLU A 85 -16.75 6.68 -3.09
N LEU A 86 -16.37 7.95 -3.24
CA LEU A 86 -17.27 9.00 -3.71
C LEU A 86 -17.61 8.88 -5.20
N ILE A 87 -16.70 8.33 -6.01
CA ILE A 87 -16.89 8.19 -7.46
C ILE A 87 -17.62 6.88 -7.81
N GLN A 88 -17.46 5.83 -7.03
CA GLN A 88 -18.01 4.49 -7.32
C GLN A 88 -19.50 4.47 -7.67
N PRO A 89 -20.40 5.24 -7.02
CA PRO A 89 -21.81 5.26 -7.41
C PRO A 89 -22.06 5.73 -8.85
N TYR A 90 -21.14 6.52 -9.42
CA TYR A 90 -21.26 7.03 -10.80
C TYR A 90 -20.77 6.03 -11.87
N VAL A 91 -20.13 4.94 -11.47
CA VAL A 91 -19.61 3.91 -12.36
C VAL A 91 -20.21 2.53 -12.08
N ASN A 92 -21.48 2.48 -11.68
CA ASN A 92 -22.20 1.24 -11.36
C ASN A 92 -21.50 0.39 -10.29
N ARG A 93 -21.03 1.05 -9.23
CA ARG A 93 -20.43 0.45 -8.04
C ARG A 93 -21.12 0.97 -6.79
N TYR A 94 -20.95 0.27 -5.69
CA TYR A 94 -21.46 0.72 -4.39
C TYR A 94 -20.32 1.37 -3.61
N GLY A 95 -20.42 2.68 -3.34
CA GLY A 95 -19.51 3.37 -2.42
C GLY A 95 -20.00 3.13 -0.98
N GLU A 96 -19.16 2.51 -0.17
CA GLU A 96 -19.46 2.21 1.23
C GLU A 96 -18.41 2.82 2.16
N TRP A 97 -18.86 3.53 3.20
CA TRP A 97 -17.91 4.10 4.16
C TRP A 97 -17.10 3.02 4.90
N LEU A 98 -17.64 1.79 5.04
CA LEU A 98 -16.90 0.64 5.62
C LEU A 98 -15.75 0.19 4.72
N ASP A 99 -15.85 0.35 3.40
CA ASP A 99 -14.75 0.10 2.47
C ASP A 99 -13.66 1.15 2.63
N PHE A 100 -14.04 2.42 2.84
CA PHE A 100 -13.09 3.46 3.24
C PHE A 100 -12.41 3.15 4.58
N ALA A 101 -13.14 2.64 5.57
CA ALA A 101 -12.56 2.22 6.85
C ALA A 101 -11.56 1.05 6.66
N ALA A 102 -11.87 0.10 5.77
CA ALA A 102 -10.94 -0.98 5.38
C ALA A 102 -9.69 -0.43 4.68
N ASN A 103 -9.83 0.56 3.79
CA ASN A 103 -8.72 1.26 3.16
C ASN A 103 -7.81 1.92 4.21
N ALA A 104 -8.40 2.64 5.17
CA ALA A 104 -7.66 3.30 6.24
C ALA A 104 -6.94 2.29 7.16
N GLY A 105 -7.61 1.20 7.54
CA GLY A 105 -7.04 0.12 8.34
C GLY A 105 -5.88 -0.58 7.62
N GLY A 106 -6.04 -0.87 6.34
CA GLY A 106 -5.00 -1.45 5.49
C GLY A 106 -3.79 -0.52 5.36
N THR A 107 -4.02 0.76 5.10
CA THR A 107 -2.98 1.79 5.05
C THR A 107 -2.20 1.87 6.36
N ALA A 108 -2.89 1.89 7.49
CA ALA A 108 -2.26 1.91 8.82
C ALA A 108 -1.41 0.66 9.08
N LEU A 109 -1.94 -0.53 8.80
CA LEU A 109 -1.21 -1.78 8.99
C LEU A 109 -0.02 -1.91 8.04
N GLY A 110 -0.19 -1.55 6.77
CA GLY A 110 0.90 -1.56 5.77
C GLY A 110 2.02 -0.60 6.15
N THR A 111 1.66 0.60 6.61
CA THR A 111 2.63 1.59 7.11
C THR A 111 3.37 1.08 8.34
N ALA A 112 2.65 0.57 9.34
CA ALA A 112 3.25 0.03 10.56
C ALA A 112 4.15 -1.17 10.25
N GLY A 113 3.69 -2.10 9.41
CA GLY A 113 4.46 -3.28 9.00
C GLY A 113 5.73 -2.92 8.24
N GLY A 114 5.65 -1.96 7.31
CA GLY A 114 6.80 -1.47 6.56
C GLY A 114 7.86 -0.82 7.46
N LEU A 115 7.43 0.05 8.37
CA LEU A 115 8.31 0.70 9.35
C LEU A 115 8.94 -0.32 10.31
N PHE A 116 8.15 -1.27 10.79
CA PHE A 116 8.62 -2.32 11.69
C PHE A 116 9.71 -3.16 11.02
N LEU A 117 9.43 -3.69 9.83
CA LEU A 117 10.40 -4.53 9.10
C LEU A 117 11.67 -3.75 8.76
N SER A 118 11.52 -2.49 8.32
CA SER A 118 12.66 -1.60 8.07
C SER A 118 13.51 -1.40 9.33
N SER A 119 12.89 -1.19 10.48
CA SER A 119 13.60 -1.01 11.75
C SER A 119 14.36 -2.27 12.15
N PHE A 120 13.74 -3.43 11.97
CA PHE A 120 14.35 -4.73 12.28
C PHE A 120 15.57 -5.03 11.39
N LEU A 121 15.55 -4.61 10.12
CA LEU A 121 16.63 -4.87 9.15
C LEU A 121 17.75 -3.83 9.18
N ARG A 122 17.53 -2.66 9.78
CA ARG A 122 18.48 -1.54 9.83
C ARG A 122 19.69 -1.75 10.73
N VAL A 123 19.76 -2.81 11.51
CA VAL A 123 20.90 -3.05 12.41
C VAL A 123 22.22 -2.96 11.61
N PRO A 124 23.17 -2.10 12.00
CA PRO A 124 24.44 -1.93 11.28
C PRO A 124 25.15 -3.28 11.15
N LEU A 125 25.68 -3.55 9.97
CA LEU A 125 26.68 -4.61 9.83
C LEU A 125 27.87 -4.16 10.65
N VAL A 126 28.17 -4.84 11.75
CA VAL A 126 29.44 -4.65 12.47
C VAL A 126 30.53 -5.04 11.48
N THR A 127 31.17 -4.08 10.88
CA THR A 127 32.41 -4.31 10.13
C THR A 127 33.42 -4.75 11.19
N LYS A 128 33.74 -6.03 11.23
CA LYS A 128 34.94 -6.49 11.94
C LYS A 128 36.12 -5.83 11.25
N ASN A 129 36.72 -4.88 11.94
CA ASN A 129 38.08 -4.43 11.61
C ASN A 129 39.06 -5.57 11.82
#